data_f160521c8b8ec7ed4061535305fbfbe7
#
_entry.id   f160521c8b8ec7ed4061535305fbfbe7
#
_cell.length_a   1.000
_cell.length_b   1.000
_cell.length_c   1.000
_cell.angle_alpha   90.00
_cell.angle_beta   90.00
_cell.angle_gamma   90.00
#
_symmetry.space_group_name_H-M   'P 1'
#
loop_
_entity.id
_entity.type
_entity.pdbx_description
1 polymer ?
#
loop_
_entity_poly.entity_id
_entity_poly.type
_entity_poly.pdbx_seq_one_letter_code
_entity_poly.pdbx_strand_id
1 'polypeptide(L)'
;LAHKMRTSTVIANENIKKAQEIQSLISTEYYKCEITNDVPGVEFSSAIKNIYSMLIGAAEGLSNPSAPIEIQKKFYLNTSASLIHRSISEMVEFVCYYGGKSETVYGLAGLGDLYVSVIGGRNSMMGKYLGQGYLYKDAKELFMKDITVEGAELAFEIGPKILKDLKAKLIVTTQQVGGQNMNKIAKQQNINDNFIKL
;
A
#
# COMPACT_ATOMS: atom_id res chain seq x y z
N LEU A 1 -3.53 -6.84 -21.26
CA LEU A 1 -2.81 -7.04 -22.54
C LEU A 1 -3.78 -7.43 -23.68
N ALA A 2 -4.75 -8.32 -23.45
CA ALA A 2 -5.70 -8.77 -24.48
C ALA A 2 -6.48 -7.63 -25.15
N HIS A 3 -6.78 -6.56 -24.41
CA HIS A 3 -7.48 -5.38 -24.93
C HIS A 3 -6.55 -4.28 -25.47
N LYS A 4 -5.24 -4.55 -25.60
CA LYS A 4 -4.22 -3.59 -26.04
C LYS A 4 -4.23 -2.26 -25.28
N MET A 5 -4.63 -2.30 -24.00
CA MET A 5 -4.57 -1.13 -23.13
C MET A 5 -3.11 -0.80 -22.83
N ARG A 6 -2.78 0.48 -22.88
CA ARG A 6 -1.42 0.94 -22.55
C ARG A 6 -1.10 0.63 -21.11
N THR A 7 -0.04 -0.13 -20.90
CA THR A 7 0.42 -0.60 -19.61
C THR A 7 1.93 -0.51 -19.55
N SER A 8 2.47 -0.18 -18.38
CA SER A 8 3.89 -0.20 -18.12
C SER A 8 4.21 -1.14 -16.96
N THR A 9 5.39 -1.75 -17.00
CA THR A 9 5.91 -2.63 -15.95
C THR A 9 7.39 -2.37 -15.72
N VAL A 10 7.91 -2.86 -14.60
CA VAL A 10 9.35 -2.82 -14.29
C VAL A 10 9.91 -4.23 -14.25
N ILE A 11 11.04 -4.41 -14.91
CA ILE A 11 11.83 -5.67 -14.88
C ILE A 11 13.10 -5.38 -14.07
N ALA A 12 13.25 -6.05 -12.95
CA ALA A 12 14.44 -5.95 -12.13
C ALA A 12 15.31 -7.20 -12.29
N ASN A 13 16.60 -7.01 -12.53
CA ASN A 13 17.58 -8.08 -12.54
C ASN A 13 18.97 -7.52 -12.24
N GLU A 14 19.73 -8.14 -11.35
CA GLU A 14 21.11 -7.73 -11.03
C GLU A 14 21.98 -7.63 -12.30
N ASN A 15 21.78 -8.55 -13.24
CA ASN A 15 22.38 -8.46 -14.56
C ASN A 15 21.47 -7.67 -15.51
N ILE A 16 21.76 -6.39 -15.68
CA ILE A 16 20.97 -5.48 -16.52
C ILE A 16 20.83 -5.95 -17.98
N LYS A 17 21.80 -6.69 -18.51
CA LYS A 17 21.72 -7.26 -19.88
C LYS A 17 20.60 -8.29 -20.00
N LYS A 18 20.39 -9.12 -18.97
CA LYS A 18 19.25 -10.05 -18.92
C LYS A 18 17.92 -9.31 -18.86
N ALA A 19 17.84 -8.22 -18.09
CA ALA A 19 16.65 -7.39 -18.07
C ALA A 19 16.38 -6.77 -19.46
N GLN A 20 17.41 -6.31 -20.18
CA GLN A 20 17.32 -5.81 -21.56
C GLN A 20 16.82 -6.87 -22.54
N GLU A 21 17.35 -8.07 -22.46
CA GLU A 21 16.90 -9.20 -23.28
C GLU A 21 15.40 -9.47 -23.07
N ILE A 22 14.96 -9.57 -21.82
CA ILE A 22 13.53 -9.77 -21.49
C ILE A 22 12.71 -8.60 -21.99
N GLN A 23 13.15 -7.36 -21.75
CA GLN A 23 12.48 -6.15 -22.21
C GLN A 23 12.25 -6.19 -23.74
N SER A 24 13.29 -6.58 -24.51
CA SER A 24 13.20 -6.65 -25.98
C SER A 24 12.20 -7.70 -26.46
N LEU A 25 12.03 -8.79 -25.71
CA LEU A 25 11.13 -9.88 -26.06
C LEU A 25 9.65 -9.56 -25.78
N ILE A 26 9.38 -8.85 -24.70
CA ILE A 26 8.01 -8.67 -24.22
C ILE A 26 7.43 -7.27 -24.44
N SER A 27 8.27 -6.26 -24.73
CA SER A 27 7.80 -4.90 -25.02
C SER A 27 7.03 -4.85 -26.32
N THR A 28 5.91 -4.13 -26.30
CA THR A 28 5.09 -3.88 -27.48
C THR A 28 4.74 -2.40 -27.59
N GLU A 29 3.97 -2.02 -28.60
CA GLU A 29 3.49 -0.65 -28.75
C GLU A 29 2.66 -0.18 -27.52
N TYR A 30 1.92 -1.07 -26.91
CA TYR A 30 1.03 -0.79 -25.77
C TYR A 30 1.50 -1.35 -24.43
N TYR A 31 2.55 -2.21 -24.41
CA TYR A 31 3.14 -2.75 -23.19
C TYR A 31 4.60 -2.32 -23.09
N LYS A 32 4.87 -1.35 -22.23
CA LYS A 32 6.21 -0.77 -22.06
C LYS A 32 6.87 -1.37 -20.83
N CYS A 33 8.15 -1.74 -20.96
CA CYS A 33 8.94 -2.27 -19.87
C CYS A 33 10.07 -1.30 -19.53
N GLU A 34 10.10 -0.85 -18.30
CA GLU A 34 11.27 -0.21 -17.70
C GLU A 34 12.20 -1.29 -17.15
N ILE A 35 13.49 -1.03 -17.09
CA ILE A 35 14.47 -1.96 -16.55
C ILE A 35 15.28 -1.33 -15.43
N THR A 36 15.64 -2.12 -14.43
CA THR A 36 16.48 -1.69 -13.33
C THR A 36 17.35 -2.84 -12.83
N ASN A 37 18.49 -2.52 -12.22
CA ASN A 37 19.29 -3.50 -11.45
C ASN A 37 18.93 -3.50 -9.96
N ASP A 38 17.99 -2.67 -9.54
CA ASP A 38 17.56 -2.56 -8.15
C ASP A 38 16.46 -3.60 -7.82
N VAL A 39 16.88 -4.86 -7.71
CA VAL A 39 15.97 -5.96 -7.35
C VAL A 39 15.33 -5.73 -5.98
N PRO A 40 16.07 -5.40 -4.90
CA PRO A 40 15.47 -5.14 -3.60
C PRO A 40 14.46 -3.96 -3.64
N GLY A 41 14.77 -2.90 -4.39
CA GLY A 41 13.89 -1.76 -4.52
C GLY A 41 12.53 -2.11 -5.11
N VAL A 42 12.50 -2.92 -6.18
CA VAL A 42 11.26 -3.37 -6.82
C VAL A 42 10.49 -4.33 -5.92
N GLU A 43 11.15 -5.34 -5.38
CA GLU A 43 10.55 -6.37 -4.52
C GLU A 43 9.88 -5.74 -3.28
N PHE A 44 10.64 -4.94 -2.52
CA PHE A 44 10.12 -4.32 -1.31
C PHE A 44 9.05 -3.27 -1.58
N SER A 45 9.18 -2.47 -2.64
CA SER A 45 8.14 -1.50 -3.01
C SER A 45 6.83 -2.21 -3.34
N SER A 46 6.88 -3.28 -4.16
CA SER A 46 5.71 -4.06 -4.55
C SER A 46 5.03 -4.75 -3.38
N ALA A 47 5.79 -5.17 -2.37
CA ALA A 47 5.25 -5.80 -1.18
C ALA A 47 4.58 -4.79 -0.25
N ILE A 48 5.33 -3.76 0.18
CA ILE A 48 4.90 -2.87 1.26
C ILE A 48 3.78 -1.90 0.83
N LYS A 49 3.67 -1.55 -0.46
CA LYS A 49 2.56 -0.73 -0.99
C LYS A 49 1.18 -1.25 -0.60
N ASN A 50 1.05 -2.58 -0.44
CA ASN A 50 -0.22 -3.22 -0.11
C ASN A 50 -0.72 -2.83 1.27
N ILE A 51 0.18 -2.65 2.24
CA ILE A 51 -0.14 -2.15 3.58
C ILE A 51 -0.66 -0.72 3.48
N TYR A 52 0.04 0.13 2.74
CA TYR A 52 -0.32 1.54 2.59
C TYR A 52 -1.61 1.73 1.79
N SER A 53 -1.84 0.94 0.74
CA SER A 53 -3.10 1.01 -0.01
C SER A 53 -4.31 0.65 0.85
N MET A 54 -4.17 -0.31 1.77
CA MET A 54 -5.21 -0.66 2.74
C MET A 54 -5.48 0.51 3.70
N LEU A 55 -4.43 1.16 4.19
CA LEU A 55 -4.56 2.30 5.08
C LEU A 55 -5.23 3.51 4.41
N ILE A 56 -4.85 3.81 3.17
CA ILE A 56 -5.46 4.88 2.38
C ILE A 56 -6.93 4.56 2.06
N GLY A 57 -7.23 3.30 1.76
CA GLY A 57 -8.59 2.82 1.59
C GLY A 57 -9.46 3.01 2.85
N ALA A 58 -8.87 2.86 4.04
CA ALA A 58 -9.60 3.11 5.29
C ALA A 58 -10.04 4.58 5.44
N ALA A 59 -9.22 5.53 4.99
CA ALA A 59 -9.62 6.94 4.96
C ALA A 59 -10.81 7.18 4.02
N GLU A 60 -10.87 6.48 2.88
CA GLU A 60 -12.03 6.53 1.99
C GLU A 60 -13.27 5.88 2.63
N GLY A 61 -13.10 4.76 3.33
CA GLY A 61 -14.20 4.11 4.06
C GLY A 61 -14.80 4.98 5.15
N LEU A 62 -13.98 5.74 5.87
CA LEU A 62 -14.42 6.72 6.87
C LEU A 62 -15.24 7.87 6.24
N SER A 63 -15.02 8.18 4.97
CA SER A 63 -15.73 9.21 4.23
C SER A 63 -16.91 8.67 3.42
N ASN A 64 -17.44 7.49 3.78
CA ASN A 64 -18.58 6.85 3.13
C ASN A 64 -19.69 7.84 2.80
N PRO A 65 -20.29 7.80 1.59
CA PRO A 65 -21.41 8.68 1.20
C PRO A 65 -22.60 8.70 2.17
N SER A 66 -22.79 7.61 2.93
CA SER A 66 -23.79 7.53 3.98
C SER A 66 -23.41 8.24 5.28
N ALA A 67 -22.13 8.62 5.42
CA ALA A 67 -21.68 9.36 6.59
C ALA A 67 -22.08 10.84 6.51
N PRO A 68 -22.21 11.53 7.67
CA PRO A 68 -22.44 12.98 7.68
C PRO A 68 -21.39 13.72 6.84
N ILE A 69 -21.81 14.75 6.12
CA ILE A 69 -20.97 15.51 5.18
C ILE A 69 -19.69 16.06 5.82
N GLU A 70 -19.73 16.36 7.10
CA GLU A 70 -18.57 16.83 7.88
C GLU A 70 -17.49 15.75 8.01
N ILE A 71 -17.89 14.48 8.14
CA ILE A 71 -16.98 13.36 8.19
C ILE A 71 -16.39 13.10 6.80
N GLN A 72 -17.22 13.15 5.76
CA GLN A 72 -16.74 12.99 4.37
C GLN A 72 -15.67 14.02 4.01
N LYS A 73 -15.93 15.30 4.27
CA LYS A 73 -14.98 16.39 4.00
C LYS A 73 -13.68 16.26 4.79
N LYS A 74 -13.76 15.76 6.03
CA LYS A 74 -12.62 15.65 6.93
C LYS A 74 -11.63 14.55 6.53
N PHE A 75 -12.12 13.43 6.01
CA PHE A 75 -11.31 12.22 5.87
C PHE A 75 -11.03 11.79 4.44
N TYR A 76 -11.56 12.48 3.43
CA TYR A 76 -11.37 12.00 2.06
C TYR A 76 -10.16 12.63 1.35
N LEU A 77 -10.30 13.44 0.36
CA LEU A 77 -9.23 13.78 -0.59
C LEU A 77 -7.93 14.27 0.06
N ASN A 78 -7.99 15.23 0.97
CA ASN A 78 -6.79 15.80 1.58
C ASN A 78 -6.09 14.80 2.51
N THR A 79 -6.87 13.99 3.23
CA THR A 79 -6.31 12.93 4.07
C THR A 79 -5.66 11.85 3.23
N SER A 80 -6.32 11.40 2.16
CA SER A 80 -5.72 10.43 1.24
C SER A 80 -4.45 10.95 0.57
N ALA A 81 -4.43 12.21 0.14
CA ALA A 81 -3.22 12.84 -0.41
C ALA A 81 -2.08 12.89 0.62
N SER A 82 -2.37 13.26 1.86
CA SER A 82 -1.39 13.28 2.95
C SER A 82 -0.88 11.88 3.27
N LEU A 83 -1.76 10.89 3.27
CA LEU A 83 -1.39 9.48 3.47
C LEU A 83 -0.52 8.95 2.33
N ILE A 84 -0.85 9.24 1.08
CA ILE A 84 -0.01 8.86 -0.07
C ILE A 84 1.38 9.47 0.08
N HIS A 85 1.48 10.76 0.34
CA HIS A 85 2.76 11.44 0.54
C HIS A 85 3.57 10.79 1.66
N ARG A 86 2.95 10.55 2.82
CA ARG A 86 3.63 9.92 3.96
C ARG A 86 4.02 8.47 3.67
N SER A 87 3.14 7.71 3.00
CA SER A 87 3.43 6.33 2.59
C SER A 87 4.68 6.24 1.71
N ILE A 88 4.81 7.13 0.73
CA ILE A 88 6.00 7.17 -0.12
C ILE A 88 7.25 7.48 0.70
N SER A 89 7.19 8.42 1.63
CA SER A 89 8.33 8.74 2.51
C SER A 89 8.76 7.53 3.34
N GLU A 90 7.81 6.81 3.91
CA GLU A 90 8.08 5.60 4.71
C GLU A 90 8.55 4.43 3.84
N MET A 91 8.00 4.27 2.64
CA MET A 91 8.50 3.30 1.67
C MET A 91 9.97 3.56 1.31
N VAL A 92 10.37 4.81 1.13
CA VAL A 92 11.76 5.19 0.87
C VAL A 92 12.65 4.78 2.05
N GLU A 93 12.27 5.12 3.28
CA GLU A 93 13.03 4.73 4.47
C GLU A 93 13.18 3.20 4.57
N PHE A 94 12.11 2.46 4.36
CA PHE A 94 12.09 1.00 4.41
C PHE A 94 12.95 0.38 3.30
N VAL A 95 12.73 0.76 2.06
CA VAL A 95 13.42 0.21 0.90
C VAL A 95 14.92 0.48 0.97
N CYS A 96 15.31 1.73 1.31
CA CYS A 96 16.73 2.09 1.46
C CYS A 96 17.40 1.35 2.63
N TYR A 97 16.69 1.12 3.73
CA TYR A 97 17.24 0.34 4.86
C TYR A 97 17.58 -1.09 4.46
N TYR A 98 16.80 -1.71 3.57
CA TYR A 98 17.04 -3.06 3.06
C TYR A 98 17.83 -3.11 1.74
N GLY A 99 18.52 -2.03 1.38
CA GLY A 99 19.48 -1.99 0.28
C GLY A 99 18.91 -1.67 -1.11
N GLY A 100 17.65 -1.28 -1.18
CA GLY A 100 17.05 -0.73 -2.41
C GLY A 100 17.30 0.76 -2.55
N LYS A 101 16.82 1.35 -3.66
CA LYS A 101 17.04 2.75 -4.02
C LYS A 101 15.76 3.57 -3.90
N SER A 102 15.89 4.82 -3.46
CA SER A 102 14.78 5.78 -3.38
C SER A 102 14.11 6.03 -4.73
N GLU A 103 14.89 6.08 -5.81
CA GLU A 103 14.41 6.30 -7.17
C GLU A 103 13.41 5.25 -7.61
N THR A 104 13.61 3.99 -7.20
CA THR A 104 12.69 2.88 -7.47
C THR A 104 11.34 3.10 -6.79
N VAL A 105 11.35 3.63 -5.57
CA VAL A 105 10.10 3.95 -4.83
C VAL A 105 9.34 5.10 -5.47
N TYR A 106 10.04 6.13 -5.94
CA TYR A 106 9.39 7.25 -6.65
C TYR A 106 8.95 6.89 -8.06
N GLY A 107 9.44 5.79 -8.61
CA GLY A 107 9.11 5.29 -9.93
C GLY A 107 7.82 4.46 -9.98
N LEU A 108 7.71 3.72 -11.08
CA LEU A 108 6.55 2.89 -11.38
C LEU A 108 6.34 1.77 -10.35
N ALA A 109 7.41 1.14 -9.87
CA ALA A 109 7.34 0.03 -8.92
C ALA A 109 6.85 0.43 -7.51
N GLY A 110 7.02 1.68 -7.13
CA GLY A 110 6.57 2.22 -5.85
C GLY A 110 5.34 3.11 -6.01
N LEU A 111 5.54 4.39 -6.32
CA LEU A 111 4.48 5.39 -6.43
C LEU A 111 3.41 5.02 -7.46
N GLY A 112 3.82 4.57 -8.64
CA GLY A 112 2.88 4.20 -9.71
C GLY A 112 1.98 3.04 -9.31
N ASP A 113 2.56 2.00 -8.73
CA ASP A 113 1.83 0.81 -8.31
C ASP A 113 0.99 1.05 -7.03
N LEU A 114 1.46 1.93 -6.12
CA LEU A 114 0.65 2.38 -4.99
C LEU A 114 -0.61 3.11 -5.48
N TYR A 115 -0.48 4.02 -6.45
CA TYR A 115 -1.62 4.75 -7.02
C TYR A 115 -2.70 3.81 -7.57
N VAL A 116 -2.31 2.84 -8.39
CA VAL A 116 -3.24 1.84 -8.95
C VAL A 116 -3.88 1.00 -7.85
N SER A 117 -3.09 0.61 -6.85
CA SER A 117 -3.55 -0.19 -5.72
C SER A 117 -4.55 0.55 -4.83
N VAL A 118 -4.42 1.87 -4.70
CA VAL A 118 -5.36 2.71 -3.96
C VAL A 118 -6.70 2.82 -4.68
N ILE A 119 -6.69 3.02 -6.01
CA ILE A 119 -7.94 3.26 -6.77
C ILE A 119 -8.78 2.01 -6.94
N GLY A 120 -8.17 0.84 -7.16
CA GLY A 120 -8.92 -0.38 -7.49
C GLY A 120 -8.39 -1.66 -6.86
N GLY A 121 -7.45 -1.57 -5.93
CA GLY A 121 -6.80 -2.74 -5.34
C GLY A 121 -7.62 -3.43 -4.26
N ARG A 122 -7.39 -4.74 -4.10
CA ARG A 122 -8.02 -5.58 -3.06
C ARG A 122 -7.72 -5.11 -1.65
N ASN A 123 -6.50 -4.64 -1.42
CA ASN A 123 -6.07 -4.10 -0.13
C ASN A 123 -6.80 -2.79 0.19
N SER A 124 -6.93 -1.87 -0.78
CA SER A 124 -7.72 -0.65 -0.62
C SER A 124 -9.20 -0.96 -0.32
N MET A 125 -9.77 -1.96 -1.00
CA MET A 125 -11.15 -2.42 -0.74
C MET A 125 -11.32 -2.93 0.70
N MET A 126 -10.41 -3.76 1.19
CA MET A 126 -10.40 -4.17 2.60
C MET A 126 -10.30 -2.96 3.52
N GLY A 127 -9.41 -2.03 3.23
CA GLY A 127 -9.28 -0.77 3.96
C GLY A 127 -10.61 -0.02 4.05
N LYS A 128 -11.36 0.10 2.96
CA LYS A 128 -12.68 0.75 2.95
C LYS A 128 -13.65 0.09 3.94
N TYR A 129 -13.71 -1.23 3.97
CA TYR A 129 -14.57 -1.93 4.94
C TYR A 129 -14.13 -1.67 6.39
N LEU A 130 -12.82 -1.70 6.65
CA LEU A 130 -12.28 -1.37 7.98
C LEU A 130 -12.63 0.08 8.37
N GLY A 131 -12.51 1.03 7.45
CA GLY A 131 -12.90 2.43 7.65
C GLY A 131 -14.39 2.62 7.90
N GLN A 132 -15.22 1.76 7.34
CA GLN A 132 -16.67 1.71 7.58
C GLN A 132 -17.04 1.08 8.93
N GLY A 133 -16.06 0.54 9.68
CA GLY A 133 -16.25 -0.03 11.00
C GLY A 133 -16.40 -1.55 11.03
N TYR A 134 -16.25 -2.25 9.91
CA TYR A 134 -16.25 -3.71 9.90
C TYR A 134 -14.97 -4.25 10.55
N LEU A 135 -15.08 -5.37 11.25
CA LEU A 135 -13.92 -6.16 11.66
C LEU A 135 -13.28 -6.81 10.43
N TYR A 136 -11.96 -6.99 10.44
CA TYR A 136 -11.27 -7.68 9.34
C TYR A 136 -11.89 -9.04 9.02
N LYS A 137 -12.18 -9.85 10.06
CA LYS A 137 -12.80 -11.16 9.91
C LYS A 137 -14.17 -11.07 9.24
N ASP A 138 -15.01 -10.13 9.68
CA ASP A 138 -16.36 -9.96 9.15
C ASP A 138 -16.32 -9.43 7.71
N ALA A 139 -15.47 -8.46 7.42
CA ALA A 139 -15.28 -7.94 6.06
C ALA A 139 -14.78 -9.05 5.12
N LYS A 140 -13.86 -9.89 5.60
CA LYS A 140 -13.33 -11.03 4.84
C LYS A 140 -14.42 -12.04 4.52
N GLU A 141 -15.23 -12.40 5.49
CA GLU A 141 -16.29 -13.41 5.36
C GLU A 141 -17.45 -12.90 4.49
N LEU A 142 -17.90 -11.65 4.72
CA LEU A 142 -19.08 -11.10 4.08
C LEU A 142 -18.84 -10.60 2.64
N PHE A 143 -17.68 -10.02 2.37
CA PHE A 143 -17.46 -9.28 1.12
C PHE A 143 -16.23 -9.76 0.33
N MET A 144 -15.29 -10.46 0.97
CA MET A 144 -14.00 -10.78 0.35
C MET A 144 -13.55 -12.22 0.61
N LYS A 145 -14.50 -13.17 0.74
CA LYS A 145 -14.24 -14.55 1.16
C LYS A 145 -13.12 -15.23 0.38
N ASP A 146 -13.14 -15.12 -0.95
CA ASP A 146 -12.17 -15.79 -1.84
C ASP A 146 -11.09 -14.82 -2.38
N ILE A 147 -10.94 -13.65 -1.76
CA ILE A 147 -10.02 -12.61 -2.18
C ILE A 147 -8.86 -12.54 -1.21
N THR A 148 -7.63 -12.80 -1.65
CA THR A 148 -6.43 -12.63 -0.83
C THR A 148 -6.17 -11.15 -0.55
N VAL A 149 -5.83 -10.81 0.69
CA VAL A 149 -5.51 -9.44 1.14
C VAL A 149 -4.07 -9.43 1.64
N GLU A 150 -3.16 -9.34 0.71
CA GLU A 150 -1.73 -9.49 0.94
C GLU A 150 -1.17 -8.46 1.95
N GLY A 151 -1.72 -7.23 1.93
CA GLY A 151 -1.28 -6.17 2.84
C GLY A 151 -1.54 -6.50 4.31
N ALA A 152 -2.66 -7.15 4.63
CA ALA A 152 -2.95 -7.58 5.99
C ALA A 152 -2.03 -8.73 6.41
N GLU A 153 -1.88 -9.75 5.56
CA GLU A 153 -0.99 -10.88 5.82
C GLU A 153 0.45 -10.42 6.03
N LEU A 154 0.95 -9.58 5.13
CA LEU A 154 2.29 -9.00 5.23
C LEU A 154 2.46 -8.18 6.51
N ALA A 155 1.48 -7.35 6.87
CA ALA A 155 1.54 -6.52 8.06
C ALA A 155 1.62 -7.37 9.35
N PHE A 156 0.91 -8.49 9.41
CA PHE A 156 1.01 -9.43 10.53
C PHE A 156 2.38 -10.10 10.60
N GLU A 157 2.93 -10.49 9.47
CA GLU A 157 4.19 -11.22 9.38
C GLU A 157 5.41 -10.33 9.68
N ILE A 158 5.51 -9.20 9.00
CA ILE A 158 6.72 -8.35 9.08
C ILE A 158 6.61 -7.20 10.08
N GLY A 159 5.41 -6.83 10.52
CA GLY A 159 5.18 -5.70 11.42
C GLY A 159 6.07 -5.73 12.67
N PRO A 160 6.14 -6.84 13.43
CA PRO A 160 7.00 -6.93 14.61
C PRO A 160 8.48 -6.74 14.31
N LYS A 161 8.94 -7.20 13.14
CA LYS A 161 10.33 -7.04 12.70
C LYS A 161 10.64 -5.60 12.31
N ILE A 162 9.75 -4.98 11.56
CA ILE A 162 9.89 -3.56 11.16
C ILE A 162 9.99 -2.66 12.41
N LEU A 163 9.12 -2.88 13.39
CA LEU A 163 9.15 -2.15 14.65
C LEU A 163 10.48 -2.26 15.38
N LYS A 164 11.07 -3.45 15.38
CA LYS A 164 12.36 -3.71 16.01
C LYS A 164 13.51 -3.06 15.25
N ASP A 165 13.58 -3.28 13.93
CA ASP A 165 14.74 -2.92 13.11
C ASP A 165 14.79 -1.42 12.81
N LEU A 166 13.67 -0.78 12.57
CA LEU A 166 13.56 0.66 12.27
C LEU A 166 13.24 1.53 13.49
N LYS A 167 13.29 0.95 14.70
CA LYS A 167 13.04 1.66 15.98
C LYS A 167 11.75 2.51 15.95
N ALA A 168 10.70 1.95 15.43
CA ALA A 168 9.37 2.60 15.31
C ALA A 168 9.37 3.93 14.54
N LYS A 169 10.29 4.14 13.60
CA LYS A 169 10.27 5.32 12.73
C LYS A 169 9.25 5.22 11.59
N LEU A 170 8.81 4.01 11.25
CA LEU A 170 7.69 3.83 10.34
C LEU A 170 6.39 4.04 11.13
N ILE A 171 6.04 5.26 11.29
CA ILE A 171 4.75 5.62 11.85
C ILE A 171 3.99 6.34 10.76
N VAL A 172 3.18 5.61 10.02
CA VAL A 172 1.91 6.20 9.61
C VAL A 172 1.19 6.47 10.91
N THR A 173 1.39 7.64 11.45
CA THR A 173 0.76 8.00 12.70
C THR A 173 -0.73 8.00 12.46
N THR A 174 -1.40 6.97 12.92
CA THR A 174 -2.84 6.97 13.18
C THR A 174 -3.30 8.25 13.90
N GLN A 175 -2.39 8.95 14.56
CA GLN A 175 -2.59 10.28 15.14
C GLN A 175 -2.90 11.37 14.09
N GLN A 176 -2.36 11.31 12.87
CA GLN A 176 -2.64 12.30 11.82
C GLN A 176 -3.91 12.02 11.04
N VAL A 177 -4.40 10.79 11.04
CA VAL A 177 -5.63 10.37 10.33
C VAL A 177 -6.90 10.57 11.18
N GLY A 178 -6.86 11.32 12.26
CA GLY A 178 -8.00 11.53 13.15
C GLY A 178 -7.96 10.61 14.37
N GLY A 179 -6.85 10.60 15.03
CA GLY A 179 -6.33 9.82 16.15
C GLY A 179 -7.27 9.17 17.15
N GLN A 180 -8.46 9.66 17.37
CA GLN A 180 -9.38 9.03 18.33
C GLN A 180 -10.25 7.93 17.72
N ASN A 181 -10.64 8.06 16.46
CA ASN A 181 -11.57 7.10 15.85
C ASN A 181 -10.87 5.84 15.32
N MET A 182 -9.68 5.96 14.72
CA MET A 182 -8.92 4.78 14.29
C MET A 182 -8.42 3.96 15.48
N ASN A 183 -7.97 4.60 16.56
CA ASN A 183 -7.64 3.90 17.81
C ASN A 183 -8.86 3.21 18.43
N LYS A 184 -10.05 3.79 18.30
CA LYS A 184 -11.29 3.18 18.79
C LYS A 184 -11.71 1.98 17.93
N ILE A 185 -11.59 2.10 16.61
CA ILE A 185 -11.84 1.00 15.66
C ILE A 185 -10.83 -0.13 15.87
N ALA A 186 -9.55 0.20 15.97
CA ALA A 186 -8.48 -0.78 16.18
C ALA A 186 -8.61 -1.48 17.55
N LYS A 187 -8.99 -0.79 18.63
CA LYS A 187 -9.28 -1.39 19.94
C LYS A 187 -10.51 -2.27 19.92
N GLN A 188 -11.57 -1.87 19.22
CA GLN A 188 -12.76 -2.71 19.05
C GLN A 188 -12.49 -3.98 18.25
N GLN A 189 -11.44 -3.97 17.42
CA GLN A 189 -11.09 -5.06 16.52
C GLN A 189 -10.09 -6.05 17.11
N ASN A 190 -9.70 -5.91 18.38
CA ASN A 190 -8.67 -6.78 18.99
C ASN A 190 -7.38 -6.83 18.17
N ILE A 191 -7.12 -5.81 17.33
CA ILE A 191 -5.86 -5.64 16.66
C ILE A 191 -4.86 -5.29 17.75
N ASN A 192 -3.87 -6.13 17.90
CA ASN A 192 -2.88 -6.07 18.97
C ASN A 192 -2.37 -4.62 19.16
N ASP A 193 -2.29 -4.15 20.40
CA ASP A 193 -1.89 -2.76 20.74
C ASP A 193 -0.59 -2.30 20.07
N ASN A 194 0.25 -3.24 19.63
CA ASN A 194 1.45 -2.98 18.86
C ASN A 194 1.18 -2.51 17.41
N PHE A 195 0.01 -2.82 16.84
CA PHE A 195 -0.41 -2.36 15.52
C PHE A 195 -1.03 -0.96 15.56
N ILE A 196 -1.53 -0.56 16.73
CA ILE A 196 -2.13 0.76 16.97
C ILE A 196 -1.07 1.81 17.27
N LYS A 197 0.10 1.40 17.73
CA LYS A 197 1.26 2.26 18.00
C LYS A 197 2.15 2.45 16.74
N LEU A 198 1.83 1.79 15.64
CA LEU A 198 2.28 2.09 14.30
C LEU A 198 1.31 3.09 13.70
#